data_6f511b37be972e61e7925b0b1ffda3fe
#
_entry.id   6f511b37be972e61e7925b0b1ffda3fe
#
_cell.length_a   1.000
_cell.length_b   1.000
_cell.length_c   1.000
_cell.angle_alpha   90.00
_cell.angle_beta   90.00
_cell.angle_gamma   90.00
#
_symmetry.space_group_name_H-M   'P 1'
#
loop_
_entity.id
_entity.type
_entity.pdbx_description
1 polymer ?
#
loop_
_entity_poly.entity_id
_entity_poly.type
_entity_poly.pdbx_seq_one_letter_code
_entity_poly.pdbx_strand_id
1 'polypeptide(L)'
;LQPDAKTWPLPWIAAEVRVAEARDEAGRATKWRTAEPGEKGELVITAPYPYLARTIWGDAENLGGEDWKGDLGRFTEVYFDKWDGALTYTQGDYARHHPDGAFTLHGRSDDVINASGHRIGTEEIEGAILRDKVLRKDSPVGNAVVVGAPHDEKGETPVAFLIPAPGKKLAGDDLDRLKKLVRTEKGATAVPSDFLVVSQFPETRSGKYMRRTLRSILLELPLGDTSTLRNPESVDEIKQVVADWREFGRLAEARQIVQSYRYLRVENHEVAEGKVVAVVIMNNPPVNALSERALDDLHTVAQHLRDREDTAAVVITGAGTAFVAGADVKELLEIGEAGDKESAMTPPNAAHQAFATLEKLGKPVIAAVNGPALGGGNELVLACSYVVAQANARFGQPEINLHLLPGYGGTQRLPRRLHARKGPDGLGEAVRLIVGGRSIDAEEAMALGLVDAIVASPGDPRGAVETAVALARSFVAGKGPIAEAQARHEQEVGSAETPIALAPAALSTGATGSVIAQARASGRGSAVDRCLEALKVGLTEG
;
A
#
# COMPACT_ATOMS: atom_id res chain seq x y z
N LEU A 1 -12.21 3.43 -27.53
CA LEU A 1 -12.28 2.53 -28.68
C LEU A 1 -12.34 1.09 -28.19
N GLN A 2 -13.26 0.28 -28.72
CA GLN A 2 -13.26 -1.15 -28.41
C GLN A 2 -11.98 -1.74 -29.01
N PRO A 3 -11.18 -2.50 -28.24
CA PRO A 3 -10.07 -3.28 -28.80
C PRO A 3 -10.63 -4.16 -29.90
N ASP A 4 -9.93 -4.25 -31.04
CA ASP A 4 -10.32 -5.04 -32.22
C ASP A 4 -11.46 -4.49 -33.08
N ALA A 5 -11.94 -3.25 -32.80
CA ALA A 5 -12.89 -2.62 -33.71
C ALA A 5 -12.21 -2.34 -35.06
N LYS A 6 -12.73 -2.96 -36.11
CA LYS A 6 -12.27 -2.71 -37.48
C LYS A 6 -12.75 -1.36 -37.97
N THR A 7 -11.85 -0.63 -38.65
CA THR A 7 -12.14 0.63 -39.35
C THR A 7 -11.62 0.56 -40.77
N TRP A 8 -12.21 1.30 -41.67
CA TRP A 8 -11.77 1.42 -43.06
C TRP A 8 -11.38 2.86 -43.34
N PRO A 9 -10.26 3.09 -44.01
CA PRO A 9 -9.90 4.43 -44.45
C PRO A 9 -10.91 4.91 -45.49
N LEU A 10 -11.08 6.22 -45.58
CA LEU A 10 -11.86 6.79 -46.67
C LEU A 10 -11.19 6.43 -48.01
N PRO A 11 -11.95 6.21 -49.12
CA PRO A 11 -11.42 5.70 -50.36
C PRO A 11 -10.27 6.52 -50.99
N TRP A 12 -10.15 7.80 -50.59
CA TRP A 12 -9.10 8.70 -51.09
C TRP A 12 -7.90 8.85 -50.15
N ILE A 13 -7.88 8.12 -49.06
CA ILE A 13 -6.75 8.11 -48.12
C ILE A 13 -5.89 6.87 -48.41
N ALA A 14 -4.69 7.09 -48.95
CA ALA A 14 -3.71 6.04 -49.17
C ALA A 14 -3.03 5.64 -47.85
N ALA A 15 -3.73 4.85 -47.03
CA ALA A 15 -3.23 4.36 -45.73
C ALA A 15 -2.48 3.04 -45.92
N GLU A 16 -1.34 2.91 -45.27
CA GLU A 16 -0.48 1.73 -45.27
C GLU A 16 0.01 1.45 -43.85
N VAL A 17 0.33 0.20 -43.56
CA VAL A 17 1.02 -0.18 -42.30
C VAL A 17 2.46 -0.53 -42.64
N ARG A 18 3.42 0.10 -41.97
CA ARG A 18 4.87 -0.12 -42.21
C ARG A 18 5.55 -0.67 -40.95
N VAL A 19 6.52 -1.55 -41.21
CA VAL A 19 7.39 -2.12 -40.18
C VAL A 19 8.80 -1.59 -40.40
N ALA A 20 9.36 -0.93 -39.40
CA ALA A 20 10.77 -0.55 -39.40
C ALA A 20 11.62 -1.76 -39.03
N GLU A 21 12.54 -2.13 -39.93
CA GLU A 21 13.51 -3.22 -39.71
C GLU A 21 14.82 -2.72 -39.08
N ALA A 22 15.15 -1.45 -39.28
CA ALA A 22 16.27 -0.77 -38.62
C ALA A 22 15.92 0.70 -38.37
N ARG A 23 16.49 1.28 -37.29
CA ARG A 23 16.35 2.70 -36.95
C ARG A 23 17.70 3.30 -36.58
N ASP A 24 17.87 4.59 -36.86
CA ASP A 24 19.02 5.38 -36.40
C ASP A 24 18.83 5.86 -34.94
N GLU A 25 19.84 6.58 -34.42
CA GLU A 25 19.81 7.12 -33.04
C GLU A 25 18.68 8.13 -32.81
N ALA A 26 18.23 8.81 -33.88
CA ALA A 26 17.08 9.72 -33.83
C ALA A 26 15.72 8.99 -33.91
N GLY A 27 15.72 7.66 -34.04
CA GLY A 27 14.53 6.82 -34.16
C GLY A 27 13.90 6.78 -35.54
N ARG A 28 14.55 7.37 -36.58
CA ARG A 28 14.11 7.32 -37.97
C ARG A 28 14.35 5.92 -38.55
N ALA A 29 13.36 5.38 -39.24
CA ALA A 29 13.46 4.07 -39.89
C ALA A 29 14.40 4.16 -41.11
N THR A 30 15.59 3.60 -40.98
CA THR A 30 16.61 3.54 -42.04
C THR A 30 16.40 2.34 -42.97
N LYS A 31 15.71 1.31 -42.51
CA LYS A 31 15.24 0.19 -43.31
C LYS A 31 13.83 -0.18 -42.90
N TRP A 32 12.95 -0.33 -43.87
CA TRP A 32 11.53 -0.57 -43.61
C TRP A 32 10.90 -1.36 -44.78
N ARG A 33 9.70 -1.93 -44.49
CA ARG A 33 8.85 -2.59 -45.47
C ARG A 33 7.37 -2.38 -45.14
N THR A 34 6.48 -2.65 -46.06
CA THR A 34 5.06 -2.79 -45.82
C THR A 34 4.80 -4.01 -44.94
N ALA A 35 3.89 -3.89 -43.99
CA ALA A 35 3.48 -4.97 -43.09
C ALA A 35 2.70 -6.04 -43.87
N GLU A 36 2.89 -7.30 -43.51
CA GLU A 36 2.06 -8.38 -43.99
C GLU A 36 0.62 -8.27 -43.38
N PRO A 37 -0.40 -8.81 -44.06
CA PRO A 37 -1.77 -8.81 -43.51
C PRO A 37 -1.82 -9.45 -42.14
N GLY A 38 -2.34 -8.69 -41.14
CA GLY A 38 -2.40 -9.09 -39.73
C GLY A 38 -1.13 -8.78 -38.94
N GLU A 39 -0.06 -8.31 -39.57
CA GLU A 39 1.12 -7.85 -38.86
C GLU A 39 0.93 -6.44 -38.29
N LYS A 40 1.48 -6.19 -37.12
CA LYS A 40 1.45 -4.88 -36.45
C LYS A 40 2.57 -3.98 -36.95
N GLY A 41 2.24 -2.76 -37.33
CA GLY A 41 3.22 -1.74 -37.75
C GLY A 41 2.68 -0.33 -37.52
N GLU A 42 3.44 0.68 -37.90
CA GLU A 42 3.02 2.08 -37.85
C GLU A 42 2.07 2.40 -39.01
N LEU A 43 0.93 3.03 -38.66
CA LEU A 43 -0.01 3.55 -39.67
C LEU A 43 0.57 4.80 -40.32
N VAL A 44 0.67 4.79 -41.63
CA VAL A 44 1.18 5.89 -42.41
C VAL A 44 0.24 6.25 -43.54
N ILE A 45 0.32 7.50 -44.02
CA ILE A 45 -0.41 7.96 -45.18
C ILE A 45 0.62 8.31 -46.27
N THR A 46 0.53 7.62 -47.40
CA THR A 46 1.53 7.63 -48.47
C THR A 46 1.23 8.58 -49.59
N ALA A 47 0.03 9.19 -49.61
CA ALA A 47 -0.34 10.19 -50.60
C ALA A 47 -1.04 11.40 -49.94
N PRO A 48 -0.88 12.61 -50.49
CA PRO A 48 -1.57 13.80 -50.02
C PRO A 48 -3.09 13.63 -50.09
N TYR A 49 -3.81 14.14 -49.10
CA TYR A 49 -5.27 14.18 -49.07
C TYR A 49 -5.79 15.58 -48.63
N PRO A 50 -7.02 15.96 -48.97
CA PRO A 50 -7.48 17.35 -48.83
C PRO A 50 -7.43 17.94 -47.45
N TYR A 51 -7.53 17.09 -46.39
CA TYR A 51 -7.54 17.51 -44.99
C TYR A 51 -6.20 17.37 -44.30
N LEU A 52 -5.13 17.01 -45.01
CA LEU A 52 -3.80 16.95 -44.43
C LEU A 52 -3.37 18.39 -44.07
N ALA A 53 -2.94 18.58 -42.84
CA ALA A 53 -2.43 19.87 -42.38
C ALA A 53 -1.23 20.31 -43.27
N ARG A 54 -1.09 21.58 -43.56
CA ARG A 54 0.02 22.12 -44.34
C ARG A 54 1.24 22.43 -43.50
N THR A 55 1.01 22.72 -42.21
CA THR A 55 2.05 23.02 -41.23
C THR A 55 1.45 23.00 -39.84
N ILE A 56 2.27 23.15 -38.80
CA ILE A 56 1.83 23.29 -37.41
C ILE A 56 1.87 24.75 -36.96
N TRP A 57 0.92 25.10 -36.13
CA TRP A 57 0.85 26.40 -35.44
C TRP A 57 1.76 26.36 -34.22
N GLY A 58 2.60 27.36 -34.01
CA GLY A 58 3.28 27.42 -32.76
C GLY A 58 4.69 27.95 -32.70
N ASP A 59 5.12 28.64 -33.75
CA ASP A 59 6.30 29.46 -33.63
C ASP A 59 5.87 30.89 -33.27
N ALA A 60 6.19 31.35 -32.05
CA ALA A 60 5.82 32.67 -31.55
C ALA A 60 6.40 33.81 -32.40
N GLU A 61 7.52 33.57 -33.07
CA GLU A 61 8.16 34.52 -34.00
C GLU A 61 7.35 34.70 -35.28
N ASN A 62 6.50 33.75 -35.63
CA ASN A 62 5.68 33.76 -36.84
C ASN A 62 4.20 34.05 -36.60
N LEU A 63 3.79 34.24 -35.37
CA LEU A 63 2.42 34.63 -34.99
C LEU A 63 2.26 36.15 -35.11
N GLY A 64 1.91 36.69 -36.29
CA GLY A 64 1.52 38.08 -36.42
C GLY A 64 2.13 38.88 -37.56
N GLY A 65 2.86 38.24 -38.45
CA GLY A 65 3.29 38.88 -39.70
C GLY A 65 2.22 38.79 -40.79
N GLU A 66 2.20 39.76 -41.70
CA GLU A 66 1.35 39.72 -42.90
C GLU A 66 1.62 38.47 -43.79
N ASP A 67 2.81 37.84 -43.62
CA ASP A 67 3.18 36.56 -44.22
C ASP A 67 3.19 35.46 -43.16
N TRP A 68 2.09 34.82 -42.89
CA TRP A 68 2.04 33.64 -42.06
C TRP A 68 2.87 32.49 -42.67
N LYS A 69 3.99 32.22 -42.06
CA LYS A 69 4.89 31.10 -42.41
C LYS A 69 4.87 30.13 -41.23
N GLY A 70 4.00 29.16 -41.22
CA GLY A 70 4.02 28.12 -40.19
C GLY A 70 5.40 27.45 -40.09
N ASP A 71 5.69 26.79 -38.97
CA ASP A 71 6.95 26.04 -38.80
C ASP A 71 6.97 24.76 -39.66
N LEU A 72 7.37 24.92 -40.92
CA LEU A 72 7.45 23.82 -41.85
C LEU A 72 8.56 22.84 -41.47
N GLY A 73 9.67 23.33 -40.89
CA GLY A 73 10.78 22.50 -40.45
C GLY A 73 10.30 21.51 -39.36
N ARG A 74 9.70 22.02 -38.31
CA ARG A 74 9.12 21.21 -37.22
C ARG A 74 8.01 20.29 -37.73
N PHE A 75 7.15 20.76 -38.61
CA PHE A 75 6.11 19.94 -39.22
C PHE A 75 6.68 18.74 -39.99
N THR A 76 7.72 18.98 -40.77
CA THR A 76 8.40 17.93 -41.51
C THR A 76 9.09 16.95 -40.59
N GLU A 77 9.84 17.43 -39.61
CA GLU A 77 10.54 16.61 -38.63
C GLU A 77 9.56 15.69 -37.83
N VAL A 78 8.47 16.24 -37.35
CA VAL A 78 7.52 15.49 -36.54
C VAL A 78 6.72 14.47 -37.33
N TYR A 79 6.30 14.82 -38.56
CA TYR A 79 5.32 14.02 -39.27
C TYR A 79 5.85 13.31 -40.53
N PHE A 80 6.94 13.78 -41.13
CA PHE A 80 7.41 13.27 -42.43
C PHE A 80 8.81 12.70 -42.41
N ASP A 81 9.65 13.05 -41.45
CA ASP A 81 11.05 12.61 -41.37
C ASP A 81 11.21 11.32 -40.52
N LYS A 82 10.26 10.41 -40.66
CA LYS A 82 10.27 9.14 -39.90
C LYS A 82 10.76 7.95 -40.72
N TRP A 83 10.76 8.06 -42.06
CA TRP A 83 11.04 6.95 -42.97
C TRP A 83 12.06 7.39 -44.00
N ASP A 84 13.25 6.80 -43.99
CA ASP A 84 14.30 7.16 -44.91
C ASP A 84 13.90 6.91 -46.38
N GLY A 85 14.16 7.89 -47.22
CA GLY A 85 13.81 7.85 -48.62
C GLY A 85 12.32 7.92 -48.97
N ALA A 86 11.41 8.18 -48.00
CA ALA A 86 9.98 8.24 -48.24
C ALA A 86 9.33 9.46 -47.59
N LEU A 87 8.73 10.34 -48.39
CA LEU A 87 7.89 11.42 -47.90
C LEU A 87 6.52 10.84 -47.50
N THR A 88 6.35 10.50 -46.23
CA THR A 88 5.20 9.76 -45.73
C THR A 88 4.70 10.39 -44.43
N TYR A 89 3.44 10.79 -44.42
CA TYR A 89 2.82 11.34 -43.18
C TYR A 89 2.63 10.23 -42.15
N THR A 90 3.24 10.42 -40.99
CA THR A 90 3.18 9.48 -39.87
C THR A 90 2.47 10.13 -38.69
N GLN A 91 1.33 9.59 -38.34
CA GLN A 91 0.51 10.13 -37.23
C GLN A 91 0.99 9.63 -35.86
N GLY A 92 1.78 8.56 -35.85
CA GLY A 92 2.29 7.94 -34.63
C GLY A 92 1.30 6.97 -33.99
N ASP A 93 0.52 6.27 -34.81
CA ASP A 93 -0.40 5.22 -34.36
C ASP A 93 0.06 3.86 -34.88
N TYR A 94 -0.05 2.82 -34.05
CA TYR A 94 0.11 1.44 -34.49
C TYR A 94 -1.20 0.88 -35.04
N ALA A 95 -1.12 0.14 -36.11
CA ALA A 95 -2.25 -0.55 -36.71
C ALA A 95 -1.89 -1.95 -37.22
N ARG A 96 -2.90 -2.75 -37.51
CA ARG A 96 -2.81 -3.95 -38.34
C ARG A 96 -3.75 -3.79 -39.52
N HIS A 97 -3.24 -4.08 -40.70
CA HIS A 97 -4.04 -4.14 -41.90
C HIS A 97 -4.58 -5.58 -42.09
N HIS A 98 -5.86 -5.70 -42.37
CA HIS A 98 -6.54 -6.99 -42.56
C HIS A 98 -6.76 -7.29 -44.03
N PRO A 99 -6.89 -8.59 -44.43
CA PRO A 99 -7.09 -8.96 -45.84
C PRO A 99 -8.37 -8.37 -46.47
N ASP A 100 -9.34 -7.98 -45.65
CA ASP A 100 -10.59 -7.33 -46.10
C ASP A 100 -10.46 -5.80 -46.30
N GLY A 101 -9.23 -5.27 -46.20
CA GLY A 101 -8.96 -3.84 -46.30
C GLY A 101 -9.23 -3.03 -45.05
N ALA A 102 -9.66 -3.65 -43.98
CA ALA A 102 -9.86 -2.98 -42.69
C ALA A 102 -8.55 -2.78 -41.93
N PHE A 103 -8.56 -1.84 -41.00
CA PHE A 103 -7.49 -1.63 -40.03
C PHE A 103 -8.04 -1.81 -38.61
N THR A 104 -7.21 -2.33 -37.72
CA THR A 104 -7.41 -2.24 -36.27
C THR A 104 -6.31 -1.36 -35.68
N LEU A 105 -6.68 -0.42 -34.80
CA LEU A 105 -5.74 0.49 -34.14
C LEU A 105 -5.26 -0.11 -32.83
N HIS A 106 -3.96 -0.01 -32.58
CA HIS A 106 -3.27 -0.64 -31.44
C HIS A 106 -2.47 0.37 -30.60
N GLY A 107 -2.99 1.58 -30.46
CA GLY A 107 -2.40 2.64 -29.65
C GLY A 107 -1.29 3.43 -30.37
N ARG A 108 -0.66 4.30 -29.62
CA ARG A 108 0.38 5.21 -30.12
C ARG A 108 1.71 4.47 -30.30
N SER A 109 2.46 4.85 -31.34
CA SER A 109 3.82 4.31 -31.58
C SER A 109 4.90 4.99 -30.71
N ASP A 110 4.57 6.17 -30.16
CA ASP A 110 5.38 6.94 -29.21
C ASP A 110 5.10 6.58 -27.74
N ASP A 111 3.96 5.92 -27.44
CA ASP A 111 3.58 5.43 -26.11
C ASP A 111 3.89 3.93 -25.96
N VAL A 112 5.15 3.53 -26.20
CA VAL A 112 5.59 2.14 -26.17
C VAL A 112 6.57 1.93 -25.03
N ILE A 113 6.42 0.83 -24.33
CA ILE A 113 7.35 0.37 -23.30
C ILE A 113 8.27 -0.67 -23.90
N ASN A 114 9.59 -0.47 -23.74
CA ASN A 114 10.60 -1.41 -24.21
C ASN A 114 11.03 -2.33 -23.06
N ALA A 115 10.26 -3.39 -22.81
CA ALA A 115 10.52 -4.33 -21.74
C ALA A 115 11.19 -5.61 -22.26
N SER A 116 12.42 -5.89 -21.81
CA SER A 116 13.19 -7.10 -22.20
C SER A 116 13.28 -7.32 -23.71
N GLY A 117 13.47 -6.25 -24.49
CA GLY A 117 13.55 -6.29 -25.95
C GLY A 117 12.19 -6.36 -26.67
N HIS A 118 11.08 -6.41 -25.93
CA HIS A 118 9.73 -6.38 -26.49
C HIS A 118 9.15 -4.96 -26.44
N ARG A 119 8.55 -4.53 -27.54
CA ARG A 119 7.82 -3.25 -27.63
C ARG A 119 6.34 -3.49 -27.34
N ILE A 120 5.89 -3.05 -26.19
CA ILE A 120 4.53 -3.27 -25.70
C ILE A 120 3.80 -1.92 -25.68
N GLY A 121 2.64 -1.82 -26.35
CA GLY A 121 1.80 -0.62 -26.30
C GLY A 121 1.16 -0.44 -24.94
N THR A 122 1.22 0.76 -24.39
CA THR A 122 0.60 1.07 -23.09
C THR A 122 -0.90 0.76 -23.09
N GLU A 123 -1.60 1.07 -24.20
CA GLU A 123 -3.03 0.82 -24.36
C GLU A 123 -3.40 -0.67 -24.37
N GLU A 124 -2.46 -1.53 -24.78
CA GLU A 124 -2.69 -2.98 -24.73
C GLU A 124 -2.75 -3.49 -23.29
N ILE A 125 -1.93 -2.92 -22.42
CA ILE A 125 -1.93 -3.23 -20.97
C ILE A 125 -3.14 -2.61 -20.30
N GLU A 126 -3.46 -1.34 -20.60
CA GLU A 126 -4.65 -0.65 -20.12
C GLU A 126 -5.93 -1.40 -20.49
N GLY A 127 -6.03 -1.85 -21.76
CA GLY A 127 -7.14 -2.66 -22.23
C GLY A 127 -7.30 -3.96 -21.46
N ALA A 128 -6.21 -4.65 -21.15
CA ALA A 128 -6.22 -5.86 -20.34
C ALA A 128 -6.71 -5.58 -18.90
N ILE A 129 -6.23 -4.48 -18.28
CA ILE A 129 -6.69 -4.06 -16.95
C ILE A 129 -8.19 -3.73 -16.96
N LEU A 130 -8.64 -2.93 -17.93
CA LEU A 130 -10.04 -2.50 -18.04
C LEU A 130 -11.00 -3.64 -18.40
N ARG A 131 -10.49 -4.75 -18.91
CA ARG A 131 -11.29 -5.94 -19.17
C ARG A 131 -11.88 -6.55 -17.89
N ASP A 132 -11.31 -6.29 -16.72
CA ASP A 132 -11.90 -6.65 -15.43
C ASP A 132 -13.34 -6.13 -15.30
N LYS A 133 -13.66 -4.95 -15.86
CA LYS A 133 -15.03 -4.40 -15.86
C LYS A 133 -16.01 -5.19 -16.73
N VAL A 134 -15.50 -5.86 -17.75
CA VAL A 134 -16.32 -6.73 -18.63
C VAL A 134 -16.54 -8.08 -17.97
N LEU A 135 -15.53 -8.60 -17.29
CA LEU A 135 -15.57 -9.89 -16.61
C LEU A 135 -16.36 -9.84 -15.30
N ARG A 136 -16.40 -8.68 -14.65
CA ARG A 136 -17.05 -8.49 -13.34
C ARG A 136 -17.91 -7.23 -13.33
N LYS A 137 -19.20 -7.40 -13.06
CA LYS A 137 -20.14 -6.26 -12.92
C LYS A 137 -19.80 -5.33 -11.75
N ASP A 138 -19.15 -5.87 -10.71
CA ASP A 138 -18.76 -5.19 -9.48
C ASP A 138 -17.29 -4.79 -9.46
N SER A 139 -16.61 -4.79 -10.61
CA SER A 139 -15.21 -4.39 -10.70
C SER A 139 -14.94 -3.06 -10.00
N PRO A 140 -13.91 -2.98 -9.13
CA PRO A 140 -13.53 -1.73 -8.50
C PRO A 140 -12.67 -0.83 -9.39
N VAL A 141 -12.34 -1.26 -10.61
CA VAL A 141 -11.54 -0.48 -11.56
C VAL A 141 -12.41 0.57 -12.22
N GLY A 142 -12.09 1.83 -12.07
CA GLY A 142 -12.70 2.94 -12.80
C GLY A 142 -12.00 3.21 -14.12
N ASN A 143 -10.70 3.49 -14.06
CA ASN A 143 -9.87 3.69 -15.25
C ASN A 143 -8.40 3.32 -14.99
N ALA A 144 -7.61 3.21 -16.07
CA ALA A 144 -6.19 2.88 -16.00
C ALA A 144 -5.41 3.69 -17.04
N VAL A 145 -4.22 4.14 -16.67
CA VAL A 145 -3.19 4.69 -17.57
C VAL A 145 -1.86 4.05 -17.23
N VAL A 146 -1.16 3.55 -18.24
CA VAL A 146 0.12 2.87 -18.07
C VAL A 146 1.24 3.71 -18.69
N VAL A 147 2.37 3.78 -17.99
CA VAL A 147 3.59 4.44 -18.47
C VAL A 147 4.80 3.55 -18.23
N GLY A 148 5.85 3.71 -19.03
CA GLY A 148 7.12 3.02 -18.84
C GLY A 148 7.98 3.70 -17.78
N ALA A 149 8.54 2.92 -16.86
CA ALA A 149 9.58 3.32 -15.93
C ALA A 149 10.90 2.59 -16.27
N PRO A 150 12.07 3.21 -16.09
CA PRO A 150 13.36 2.55 -16.26
C PRO A 150 13.49 1.33 -15.34
N HIS A 151 14.14 0.29 -15.83
CA HIS A 151 14.43 -0.93 -15.08
C HIS A 151 15.80 -1.48 -15.50
N ASP A 152 16.68 -1.74 -14.54
CA ASP A 152 18.09 -2.07 -14.79
C ASP A 152 18.30 -3.29 -15.70
N GLU A 153 17.50 -4.34 -15.53
CA GLU A 153 17.64 -5.57 -16.31
C GLU A 153 16.74 -5.61 -17.56
N LYS A 154 15.59 -4.91 -17.55
CA LYS A 154 14.57 -5.02 -18.60
C LYS A 154 14.54 -3.84 -19.56
N GLY A 155 15.36 -2.80 -19.29
CA GLY A 155 15.28 -1.51 -19.96
C GLY A 155 14.15 -0.66 -19.43
N GLU A 156 12.90 -1.08 -19.65
CA GLU A 156 11.71 -0.45 -19.06
C GLU A 156 10.77 -1.51 -18.45
N THR A 157 9.98 -1.08 -17.48
CA THR A 157 8.88 -1.86 -16.90
C THR A 157 7.58 -1.05 -16.90
N PRO A 158 6.40 -1.65 -17.12
CA PRO A 158 5.14 -0.95 -17.00
C PRO A 158 4.84 -0.57 -15.55
N VAL A 159 4.37 0.66 -15.34
CA VAL A 159 3.76 1.13 -14.09
C VAL A 159 2.34 1.61 -14.42
N ALA A 160 1.35 1.11 -13.71
CA ALA A 160 -0.05 1.41 -13.97
C ALA A 160 -0.61 2.38 -12.92
N PHE A 161 -1.14 3.52 -13.37
CA PHE A 161 -1.96 4.40 -12.55
C PHE A 161 -3.42 3.98 -12.67
N LEU A 162 -4.11 3.84 -11.54
CA LEU A 162 -5.50 3.38 -11.48
C LEU A 162 -6.40 4.41 -10.79
N ILE A 163 -7.57 4.64 -11.36
CA ILE A 163 -8.67 5.34 -10.69
C ILE A 163 -9.70 4.29 -10.28
N PRO A 164 -10.12 4.25 -9.00
CA PRO A 164 -11.20 3.38 -8.56
C PRO A 164 -12.55 3.75 -9.21
N ALA A 165 -13.44 2.79 -9.36
CA ALA A 165 -14.82 3.05 -9.74
C ALA A 165 -15.53 3.89 -8.66
N PRO A 166 -16.51 4.74 -9.02
CA PRO A 166 -17.20 5.58 -8.05
C PRO A 166 -17.73 4.80 -6.85
N GLY A 167 -17.38 5.26 -5.64
CA GLY A 167 -17.77 4.62 -4.39
C GLY A 167 -17.05 3.31 -4.04
N LYS A 168 -16.08 2.89 -4.87
CA LYS A 168 -15.29 1.67 -4.63
C LYS A 168 -13.83 2.01 -4.26
N LYS A 169 -13.16 1.04 -3.64
CA LYS A 169 -11.72 1.08 -3.36
C LYS A 169 -11.06 -0.11 -4.04
N LEU A 170 -9.86 0.10 -4.56
CA LEU A 170 -9.00 -0.97 -5.09
C LEU A 170 -8.25 -1.62 -3.93
N ALA A 171 -8.38 -2.90 -3.82
CA ALA A 171 -7.81 -3.74 -2.80
C ALA A 171 -6.58 -4.51 -3.34
N GLY A 172 -5.69 -5.04 -2.47
CA GLY A 172 -4.52 -5.84 -2.86
C GLY A 172 -4.90 -7.04 -3.72
N ASP A 173 -5.95 -7.79 -3.33
CA ASP A 173 -6.48 -8.90 -4.11
C ASP A 173 -6.96 -8.46 -5.51
N ASP A 174 -7.46 -7.22 -5.62
CA ASP A 174 -7.82 -6.66 -6.92
C ASP A 174 -6.59 -6.41 -7.77
N LEU A 175 -5.52 -5.88 -7.16
CA LEU A 175 -4.26 -5.63 -7.86
C LEU A 175 -3.60 -6.96 -8.29
N ASP A 176 -3.60 -7.97 -7.45
CA ASP A 176 -3.06 -9.30 -7.77
C ASP A 176 -3.90 -9.98 -8.87
N ARG A 177 -5.21 -9.84 -8.82
CA ARG A 177 -6.09 -10.29 -9.88
C ARG A 177 -5.80 -9.59 -11.20
N LEU A 178 -5.61 -8.26 -11.19
CA LEU A 178 -5.24 -7.48 -12.36
C LEU A 178 -3.88 -7.91 -12.93
N LYS A 179 -2.87 -8.17 -12.08
CA LYS A 179 -1.58 -8.74 -12.51
C LYS A 179 -1.76 -10.08 -13.22
N LYS A 180 -2.59 -10.97 -12.66
CA LYS A 180 -2.89 -12.27 -13.27
C LYS A 180 -3.61 -12.09 -14.61
N LEU A 181 -4.57 -11.18 -14.69
CA LEU A 181 -5.33 -10.90 -15.92
C LEU A 181 -4.40 -10.39 -17.03
N VAL A 182 -3.57 -9.39 -16.74
CA VAL A 182 -2.58 -8.88 -17.71
C VAL A 182 -1.61 -9.97 -18.14
N ARG A 183 -1.12 -10.79 -17.19
CA ARG A 183 -0.23 -11.92 -17.50
C ARG A 183 -0.86 -12.91 -18.47
N THR A 184 -2.13 -13.23 -18.25
CA THR A 184 -2.87 -14.19 -19.10
C THR A 184 -3.10 -13.64 -20.49
N GLU A 185 -3.41 -12.35 -20.63
CA GLU A 185 -3.78 -11.75 -21.91
C GLU A 185 -2.58 -11.24 -22.73
N LYS A 186 -1.54 -10.75 -22.06
CA LYS A 186 -0.41 -10.03 -22.71
C LYS A 186 0.97 -10.62 -22.40
N GLY A 187 1.04 -11.64 -21.56
CA GLY A 187 2.29 -12.27 -21.16
C GLY A 187 2.97 -11.62 -19.97
N ALA A 188 4.05 -12.25 -19.50
CA ALA A 188 4.74 -11.86 -18.27
C ALA A 188 5.45 -10.49 -18.36
N THR A 189 5.96 -10.12 -19.52
CA THR A 189 6.66 -8.86 -19.75
C THR A 189 5.75 -7.63 -19.72
N ALA A 190 4.45 -7.82 -19.97
CA ALA A 190 3.44 -6.75 -19.93
C ALA A 190 2.87 -6.50 -18.53
N VAL A 191 3.17 -7.35 -17.56
CA VAL A 191 2.64 -7.21 -16.19
C VAL A 191 3.25 -5.96 -15.54
N PRO A 192 2.41 -5.01 -15.07
CA PRO A 192 2.91 -3.86 -14.34
C PRO A 192 3.71 -4.29 -13.11
N SER A 193 4.88 -3.67 -12.90
CA SER A 193 5.65 -3.84 -11.66
C SER A 193 4.83 -3.34 -10.49
N ASP A 194 4.16 -2.19 -10.68
CA ASP A 194 3.41 -1.51 -9.64
C ASP A 194 2.10 -0.93 -10.13
N PHE A 195 1.17 -0.77 -9.20
CA PHE A 195 -0.08 -0.06 -9.38
C PHE A 195 -0.15 1.13 -8.42
N LEU A 196 -0.29 2.32 -8.97
CA LEU A 196 -0.42 3.57 -8.23
C LEU A 196 -1.89 4.03 -8.28
N VAL A 197 -2.56 4.05 -7.14
CA VAL A 197 -3.98 4.42 -7.07
C VAL A 197 -4.08 5.93 -6.83
N VAL A 198 -4.82 6.60 -7.70
CA VAL A 198 -5.03 8.06 -7.68
C VAL A 198 -6.52 8.37 -7.83
N SER A 199 -6.94 9.56 -7.43
CA SER A 199 -8.36 9.97 -7.55
C SER A 199 -8.71 10.43 -8.97
N GLN A 200 -7.75 11.00 -9.70
CA GLN A 200 -7.94 11.53 -11.06
C GLN A 200 -6.62 11.52 -11.85
N PHE A 201 -6.73 11.46 -13.18
CA PHE A 201 -5.59 11.64 -14.07
C PHE A 201 -5.49 13.10 -14.55
N PRO A 202 -4.26 13.61 -14.87
CA PRO A 202 -4.12 14.88 -15.55
C PRO A 202 -4.79 14.78 -16.92
N GLU A 203 -5.72 15.69 -17.19
CA GLU A 203 -6.45 15.68 -18.47
C GLU A 203 -6.47 17.05 -19.11
N THR A 204 -6.52 17.08 -20.43
CA THR A 204 -6.71 18.29 -21.22
C THR A 204 -8.15 18.77 -21.11
N ARG A 205 -8.42 20.02 -21.50
CA ARG A 205 -9.79 20.57 -21.60
C ARG A 205 -10.72 19.75 -22.52
N SER A 206 -10.15 18.99 -23.46
CA SER A 206 -10.91 18.06 -24.33
C SER A 206 -11.12 16.66 -23.72
N GLY A 207 -10.69 16.43 -22.47
CA GLY A 207 -10.89 15.17 -21.76
C GLY A 207 -9.89 14.06 -22.15
N LYS A 208 -8.75 14.41 -22.77
CA LYS A 208 -7.67 13.44 -23.04
C LYS A 208 -6.70 13.36 -21.88
N TYR A 209 -6.37 12.17 -21.41
CA TYR A 209 -5.37 11.96 -20.37
C TYR A 209 -3.97 12.32 -20.86
N MET A 210 -3.24 13.04 -20.02
CA MET A 210 -1.88 13.50 -20.33
C MET A 210 -0.85 12.48 -19.82
N ARG A 211 -0.67 11.35 -20.54
CA ARG A 211 0.34 10.32 -20.20
C ARG A 211 1.74 10.91 -20.04
N ARG A 212 2.10 11.88 -20.91
CA ARG A 212 3.38 12.57 -20.80
C ARG A 212 3.59 13.20 -19.42
N THR A 213 2.56 13.84 -18.86
CA THR A 213 2.62 14.45 -17.53
C THR A 213 2.82 13.37 -16.45
N LEU A 214 2.07 12.27 -16.50
CA LEU A 214 2.26 11.13 -15.61
C LEU A 214 3.68 10.56 -15.68
N ARG A 215 4.19 10.35 -16.90
CA ARG A 215 5.57 9.87 -17.12
C ARG A 215 6.60 10.87 -16.61
N SER A 216 6.40 12.18 -16.85
CA SER A 216 7.31 13.21 -16.34
C SER A 216 7.35 13.24 -14.81
N ILE A 217 6.21 13.11 -14.14
CA ILE A 217 6.16 13.01 -12.67
C ILE A 217 6.88 11.73 -12.21
N LEU A 218 6.55 10.59 -12.84
CA LEU A 218 7.16 9.30 -12.51
C LEU A 218 8.68 9.30 -12.72
N LEU A 219 9.23 10.08 -13.63
CA LEU A 219 10.66 10.14 -13.94
C LEU A 219 11.37 11.39 -13.40
N GLU A 220 10.68 12.23 -12.62
CA GLU A 220 11.18 13.54 -12.13
C GLU A 220 11.68 14.47 -13.25
N LEU A 221 11.05 14.36 -14.41
CA LEU A 221 11.35 15.22 -15.54
C LEU A 221 10.53 16.52 -15.49
N PRO A 222 10.96 17.57 -16.16
CA PRO A 222 10.14 18.78 -16.31
C PRO A 222 8.78 18.44 -16.91
N LEU A 223 7.70 18.97 -16.34
CA LEU A 223 6.32 18.67 -16.77
C LEU A 223 6.01 19.19 -18.17
N GLY A 224 6.79 20.16 -18.67
CA GLY A 224 6.52 20.86 -19.90
C GLY A 224 5.34 21.82 -19.77
N ASP A 225 4.66 22.09 -20.90
CA ASP A 225 3.50 22.96 -20.91
C ASP A 225 2.28 22.29 -20.26
N THR A 226 1.84 22.85 -19.14
CA THR A 226 0.67 22.43 -18.37
C THR A 226 -0.54 23.38 -18.55
N SER A 227 -0.46 24.39 -19.42
CA SER A 227 -1.51 25.40 -19.62
C SER A 227 -2.83 24.81 -20.15
N THR A 228 -2.77 23.63 -20.75
CA THR A 228 -3.92 22.90 -21.30
C THR A 228 -4.61 22.01 -20.28
N LEU A 229 -4.07 21.87 -19.06
CA LEU A 229 -4.67 21.04 -18.00
C LEU A 229 -6.03 21.61 -17.56
N ARG A 230 -7.00 20.71 -17.48
CA ARG A 230 -8.33 21.02 -16.93
C ARG A 230 -8.33 20.94 -15.39
N ASN A 231 -7.54 20.02 -14.85
CA ASN A 231 -7.48 19.67 -13.43
C ASN A 231 -6.02 19.70 -12.90
N PRO A 232 -5.43 20.90 -12.75
CA PRO A 232 -4.02 21.03 -12.32
C PRO A 232 -3.75 20.43 -10.92
N GLU A 233 -4.75 20.37 -10.05
CA GLU A 233 -4.69 19.75 -8.72
C GLU A 233 -4.32 18.26 -8.77
N SER A 234 -4.63 17.56 -9.86
CA SER A 234 -4.23 16.15 -10.05
C SER A 234 -2.72 15.96 -10.05
N VAL A 235 -1.99 16.97 -10.51
CA VAL A 235 -0.51 16.91 -10.59
C VAL A 235 0.09 16.80 -9.20
N ASP A 236 -0.42 17.55 -8.23
CA ASP A 236 0.14 17.56 -6.87
C ASP A 236 -0.21 16.27 -6.12
N GLU A 237 -1.43 15.74 -6.31
CA GLU A 237 -1.79 14.42 -5.79
C GLU A 237 -0.85 13.33 -6.35
N ILE A 238 -0.66 13.31 -7.67
CA ILE A 238 0.17 12.28 -8.32
C ILE A 238 1.64 12.40 -7.91
N LYS A 239 2.16 13.63 -7.77
CA LYS A 239 3.52 13.85 -7.23
C LYS A 239 3.66 13.24 -5.84
N GLN A 240 2.67 13.42 -4.98
CA GLN A 240 2.71 12.85 -3.63
C GLN A 240 2.68 11.33 -3.69
N VAL A 241 1.77 10.74 -4.46
CA VAL A 241 1.67 9.28 -4.63
C VAL A 241 2.97 8.69 -5.20
N VAL A 242 3.59 9.36 -6.17
CA VAL A 242 4.87 8.92 -6.75
C VAL A 242 6.02 9.12 -5.78
N ALA A 243 6.04 10.20 -4.99
CA ALA A 243 7.04 10.43 -3.96
C ALA A 243 6.97 9.34 -2.88
N ASP A 244 5.77 9.03 -2.41
CA ASP A 244 5.52 7.94 -1.47
C ASP A 244 5.98 6.60 -2.05
N TRP A 245 5.58 6.28 -3.29
CA TRP A 245 6.00 5.05 -3.98
C TRP A 245 7.52 4.95 -4.14
N ARG A 246 8.20 6.05 -4.46
CA ARG A 246 9.66 6.07 -4.59
C ARG A 246 10.36 6.00 -3.25
N GLU A 247 9.83 6.67 -2.24
CA GLU A 247 10.36 6.53 -0.88
C GLU A 247 10.28 5.07 -0.45
N PHE A 248 9.17 4.39 -0.74
CA PHE A 248 9.03 2.95 -0.58
C PHE A 248 10.08 2.17 -1.39
N GLY A 249 10.29 2.49 -2.68
CA GLY A 249 11.25 1.84 -3.55
C GLY A 249 12.71 2.07 -3.10
N ARG A 250 13.10 3.30 -2.83
CA ARG A 250 14.45 3.63 -2.31
C ARG A 250 14.72 3.00 -0.94
N LEU A 251 13.70 2.95 -0.09
CA LEU A 251 13.79 2.26 1.19
C LEU A 251 13.89 0.74 0.99
N ALA A 252 13.28 0.20 -0.09
CA ALA A 252 13.39 -1.19 -0.49
C ALA A 252 14.80 -1.55 -0.93
N GLU A 253 15.37 -0.77 -1.84
CA GLU A 253 16.74 -0.97 -2.35
C GLU A 253 17.80 -0.78 -1.26
N ALA A 254 17.62 0.26 -0.41
CA ALA A 254 18.55 0.55 0.68
C ALA A 254 18.44 -0.42 1.87
N ARG A 255 17.33 -1.13 2.03
CA ARG A 255 17.00 -1.92 3.24
C ARG A 255 16.56 -3.35 2.96
N GLN A 256 16.73 -3.87 1.73
CA GLN A 256 16.23 -5.20 1.33
C GLN A 256 14.81 -5.46 1.84
N ILE A 257 13.80 -4.85 1.24
CA ILE A 257 12.40 -5.15 1.55
C ILE A 257 12.13 -6.59 1.11
N VAL A 258 11.87 -7.43 2.08
CA VAL A 258 11.78 -8.88 1.87
C VAL A 258 10.43 -9.27 1.29
N GLN A 259 9.37 -8.54 1.60
CA GLN A 259 8.02 -8.83 1.09
C GLN A 259 7.07 -7.67 1.37
N SER A 260 6.32 -7.18 0.39
CA SER A 260 5.24 -6.22 0.64
C SER A 260 3.93 -6.97 0.86
N TYR A 261 3.39 -6.84 2.05
CA TYR A 261 2.03 -7.22 2.40
C TYR A 261 1.11 -6.02 2.18
N ARG A 262 -0.18 -6.25 2.15
CA ARG A 262 -1.13 -5.17 1.85
C ARG A 262 -1.25 -4.13 2.96
N TYR A 263 -1.29 -4.59 4.21
CA TYR A 263 -1.55 -3.77 5.39
C TYR A 263 -0.33 -3.57 6.27
N LEU A 264 0.81 -4.05 5.82
CA LEU A 264 2.09 -3.85 6.48
C LEU A 264 3.24 -3.96 5.49
N ARG A 265 4.40 -3.50 5.89
CA ARG A 265 5.66 -3.69 5.19
C ARG A 265 6.73 -4.17 6.17
N VAL A 266 7.72 -4.86 5.65
CA VAL A 266 8.85 -5.33 6.44
C VAL A 266 10.14 -4.71 5.91
N GLU A 267 10.88 -4.03 6.79
CA GLU A 267 12.19 -3.46 6.49
C GLU A 267 13.26 -4.22 7.27
N ASN A 268 14.38 -4.56 6.64
CA ASN A 268 15.49 -5.21 7.31
C ASN A 268 16.60 -4.20 7.62
N HIS A 269 17.02 -4.16 8.87
CA HIS A 269 18.16 -3.36 9.31
C HIS A 269 19.30 -4.30 9.69
N GLU A 270 20.41 -4.24 8.98
CA GLU A 270 21.60 -4.99 9.34
C GLU A 270 22.17 -4.49 10.68
N VAL A 271 22.38 -5.41 11.61
CA VAL A 271 22.84 -5.11 12.97
C VAL A 271 24.17 -5.78 13.31
N ALA A 272 24.50 -6.87 12.62
CA ALA A 272 25.78 -7.56 12.62
C ALA A 272 25.91 -8.32 11.30
N GLU A 273 27.10 -8.82 10.98
CA GLU A 273 27.33 -9.62 9.78
C GLU A 273 26.36 -10.81 9.71
N GLY A 274 25.55 -10.86 8.66
CA GLY A 274 24.52 -11.89 8.44
C GLY A 274 23.36 -11.89 9.44
N LYS A 275 23.18 -10.82 10.23
CA LYS A 275 22.05 -10.66 11.16
C LYS A 275 21.30 -9.36 10.93
N VAL A 276 19.98 -9.48 10.84
CA VAL A 276 19.08 -8.33 10.64
C VAL A 276 18.06 -8.21 11.76
N VAL A 277 17.62 -6.99 11.98
CA VAL A 277 16.39 -6.66 12.72
C VAL A 277 15.30 -6.38 11.68
N ALA A 278 14.23 -7.15 11.72
CA ALA A 278 13.07 -6.94 10.84
C ALA A 278 12.13 -5.92 11.48
N VAL A 279 11.89 -4.79 10.82
CA VAL A 279 10.93 -3.76 11.24
C VAL A 279 9.63 -3.97 10.47
N VAL A 280 8.61 -4.40 11.16
CA VAL A 280 7.24 -4.60 10.64
C VAL A 280 6.46 -3.30 10.87
N ILE A 281 6.06 -2.64 9.79
CA ILE A 281 5.37 -1.36 9.83
C ILE A 281 3.92 -1.59 9.42
N MET A 282 3.01 -1.47 10.38
CA MET A 282 1.56 -1.54 10.12
C MET A 282 1.14 -0.32 9.31
N ASN A 283 0.46 -0.53 8.18
CA ASN A 283 0.10 0.52 7.23
C ASN A 283 -1.34 0.34 6.72
N ASN A 284 -2.31 0.66 7.55
CA ASN A 284 -3.72 0.69 7.22
C ASN A 284 -4.31 2.08 7.57
N PRO A 285 -4.10 3.08 6.71
CA PRO A 285 -4.55 4.45 6.97
C PRO A 285 -6.07 4.55 7.23
N PRO A 286 -6.52 5.54 8.05
CA PRO A 286 -5.72 6.64 8.62
C PRO A 286 -5.05 6.33 9.96
N VAL A 287 -5.42 5.24 10.64
CA VAL A 287 -5.02 4.97 12.04
C VAL A 287 -4.46 3.56 12.26
N ASN A 288 -4.09 2.88 11.19
CA ASN A 288 -3.54 1.52 11.21
C ASN A 288 -4.46 0.50 11.91
N ALA A 289 -5.79 0.62 11.69
CA ALA A 289 -6.76 -0.28 12.28
C ALA A 289 -6.52 -1.74 11.88
N LEU A 290 -6.73 -2.66 12.82
CA LEU A 290 -6.59 -4.10 12.59
C LEU A 290 -7.88 -4.64 11.94
N SER A 291 -7.88 -4.78 10.62
CA SER A 291 -8.84 -5.59 9.89
C SER A 291 -8.44 -7.07 9.94
N GLU A 292 -9.36 -7.99 9.66
CA GLU A 292 -9.06 -9.42 9.55
C GLU A 292 -7.84 -9.66 8.66
N ARG A 293 -7.79 -9.02 7.49
CA ARG A 293 -6.68 -9.15 6.53
C ARG A 293 -5.36 -8.57 7.03
N ALA A 294 -5.40 -7.49 7.81
CA ALA A 294 -4.19 -6.95 8.44
C ALA A 294 -3.62 -7.92 9.49
N LEU A 295 -4.50 -8.66 10.16
CA LEU A 295 -4.13 -9.70 11.11
C LEU A 295 -3.57 -10.94 10.40
N ASP A 296 -4.14 -11.34 9.26
CA ASP A 296 -3.64 -12.43 8.42
C ASP A 296 -2.25 -12.09 7.84
N ASP A 297 -2.06 -10.87 7.35
CA ASP A 297 -0.75 -10.39 6.91
C ASP A 297 0.27 -10.44 8.06
N LEU A 298 -0.11 -9.97 9.26
CA LEU A 298 0.76 -10.00 10.44
C LEU A 298 1.11 -11.43 10.86
N HIS A 299 0.13 -12.35 10.85
CA HIS A 299 0.35 -13.76 11.13
C HIS A 299 1.34 -14.38 10.14
N THR A 300 1.12 -14.16 8.83
CA THR A 300 1.98 -14.67 7.76
C THR A 300 3.41 -14.15 7.89
N VAL A 301 3.56 -12.84 8.17
CA VAL A 301 4.88 -12.22 8.41
C VAL A 301 5.55 -12.83 9.64
N ALA A 302 4.83 -12.98 10.73
CA ALA A 302 5.39 -13.54 11.95
C ALA A 302 5.89 -14.99 11.74
N GLN A 303 5.14 -15.81 11.00
CA GLN A 303 5.60 -17.15 10.62
C GLN A 303 6.88 -17.11 9.78
N HIS A 304 6.92 -16.23 8.78
CA HIS A 304 8.08 -16.08 7.91
C HIS A 304 9.33 -15.63 8.70
N LEU A 305 9.17 -14.62 9.58
CA LEU A 305 10.27 -14.12 10.40
C LEU A 305 10.74 -15.12 11.47
N ARG A 306 9.85 -15.98 11.95
CA ARG A 306 10.21 -17.10 12.84
C ARG A 306 11.19 -18.05 12.16
N ASP A 307 10.91 -18.41 10.90
CA ASP A 307 11.65 -19.43 10.16
C ASP A 307 12.95 -18.88 9.52
N ARG A 308 13.14 -17.56 9.48
CA ARG A 308 14.36 -16.90 8.97
C ARG A 308 15.49 -16.94 9.99
N GLU A 309 16.59 -17.60 9.69
CA GLU A 309 17.77 -17.71 10.56
C GLU A 309 18.55 -16.40 10.73
N ASP A 310 18.51 -15.51 9.73
CA ASP A 310 19.20 -14.23 9.75
C ASP A 310 18.47 -13.16 10.61
N THR A 311 17.18 -13.34 10.89
CA THR A 311 16.40 -12.42 11.73
C THR A 311 16.75 -12.63 13.20
N ALA A 312 17.37 -11.62 13.81
CA ALA A 312 17.78 -11.64 15.20
C ALA A 312 16.73 -11.08 16.18
N ALA A 313 15.94 -10.13 15.73
CA ALA A 313 14.82 -9.53 16.48
C ALA A 313 13.81 -8.93 15.51
N VAL A 314 12.59 -8.69 16.01
CA VAL A 314 11.51 -8.04 15.27
C VAL A 314 11.11 -6.75 15.98
N VAL A 315 10.92 -5.68 15.24
CA VAL A 315 10.37 -4.41 15.72
C VAL A 315 9.02 -4.20 15.04
N ILE A 316 7.97 -3.87 15.79
CA ILE A 316 6.65 -3.56 15.23
C ILE A 316 6.35 -2.08 15.49
N THR A 317 5.91 -1.36 14.46
CA THR A 317 5.51 0.05 14.55
C THR A 317 4.34 0.35 13.61
N GLY A 318 3.78 1.57 13.70
CA GLY A 318 2.74 2.05 12.80
C GLY A 318 3.28 3.07 11.79
N ALA A 319 2.73 3.08 10.59
CA ALA A 319 2.97 4.13 9.62
C ALA A 319 2.28 5.43 10.06
N GLY A 320 2.91 6.58 9.77
CA GLY A 320 2.36 7.90 10.12
C GLY A 320 2.42 8.19 11.61
N THR A 321 1.35 8.78 12.15
CA THR A 321 1.30 9.31 13.53
C THR A 321 0.59 8.40 14.53
N ALA A 322 0.05 7.27 14.11
CA ALA A 322 -0.58 6.29 14.98
C ALA A 322 0.24 5.00 14.98
N PHE A 323 0.31 4.32 16.12
CA PHE A 323 0.80 2.95 16.17
C PHE A 323 -0.27 2.03 15.56
N VAL A 324 -1.30 1.73 16.30
CA VAL A 324 -2.50 0.98 15.88
C VAL A 324 -3.67 1.43 16.77
N ALA A 325 -4.71 2.02 16.20
CA ALA A 325 -5.80 2.57 16.99
C ALA A 325 -7.06 1.67 16.99
N GLY A 326 -6.87 0.39 17.27
CA GLY A 326 -7.95 -0.56 17.48
C GLY A 326 -8.26 -1.47 16.31
N ALA A 327 -9.35 -2.23 16.44
CA ALA A 327 -9.94 -3.02 15.37
C ALA A 327 -10.60 -2.12 14.31
N ASP A 328 -10.83 -2.65 13.12
CA ASP A 328 -11.58 -1.91 12.09
C ASP A 328 -13.07 -1.84 12.46
N VAL A 329 -13.49 -0.65 12.90
CA VAL A 329 -14.88 -0.42 13.35
C VAL A 329 -15.90 -0.65 12.23
N LYS A 330 -15.53 -0.43 10.97
CA LYS A 330 -16.43 -0.66 9.83
C LYS A 330 -16.69 -2.15 9.64
N GLU A 331 -15.63 -2.95 9.71
CA GLU A 331 -15.73 -4.41 9.65
C GLU A 331 -16.56 -4.96 10.81
N LEU A 332 -16.36 -4.42 12.02
CA LEU A 332 -17.17 -4.79 13.19
C LEU A 332 -18.65 -4.43 13.03
N LEU A 333 -18.97 -3.30 12.42
CA LEU A 333 -20.36 -2.90 12.12
C LEU A 333 -21.01 -3.82 11.08
N GLU A 334 -20.30 -4.12 9.98
CA GLU A 334 -20.77 -5.03 8.94
C GLU A 334 -21.07 -6.44 9.50
N ILE A 335 -20.19 -6.94 10.36
CA ILE A 335 -20.38 -8.21 11.08
C ILE A 335 -21.60 -8.14 12.01
N GLY A 336 -21.74 -7.03 12.73
CA GLY A 336 -22.88 -6.81 13.65
C GLY A 336 -24.22 -6.75 12.93
N GLU A 337 -24.28 -6.12 11.76
CA GLU A 337 -25.48 -6.03 10.91
C GLU A 337 -25.83 -7.39 10.27
N ALA A 338 -24.84 -8.20 9.92
CA ALA A 338 -25.05 -9.54 9.39
C ALA A 338 -25.66 -10.51 10.42
N GLY A 339 -25.44 -10.25 11.74
CA GLY A 339 -26.00 -11.03 12.84
C GLY A 339 -25.50 -12.47 12.95
N ASP A 340 -24.45 -12.81 12.19
CA ASP A 340 -23.84 -14.13 12.14
C ASP A 340 -22.75 -14.27 13.22
N LYS A 341 -22.93 -15.25 14.12
CA LYS A 341 -22.00 -15.51 15.22
C LYS A 341 -20.64 -16.04 14.74
N GLU A 342 -20.60 -16.79 13.65
CA GLU A 342 -19.38 -17.35 13.12
C GLU A 342 -18.49 -16.25 12.53
N SER A 343 -19.06 -15.36 11.74
CA SER A 343 -18.39 -14.16 11.22
C SER A 343 -17.91 -13.24 12.36
N ALA A 344 -18.66 -13.14 13.46
CA ALA A 344 -18.27 -12.32 14.61
C ALA A 344 -17.04 -12.85 15.36
N MET A 345 -16.69 -14.12 15.21
CA MET A 345 -15.51 -14.73 15.84
C MET A 345 -14.27 -14.70 14.94
N THR A 346 -14.42 -14.37 13.66
CA THR A 346 -13.30 -14.41 12.71
C THR A 346 -12.19 -13.41 13.04
N PRO A 347 -12.45 -12.10 13.23
CA PRO A 347 -11.39 -11.15 13.59
C PRO A 347 -10.71 -11.46 14.95
N PRO A 348 -11.44 -11.82 16.03
CA PRO A 348 -10.79 -12.28 17.26
C PRO A 348 -9.88 -13.49 17.07
N ASN A 349 -10.32 -14.50 16.31
CA ASN A 349 -9.52 -15.68 16.03
C ASN A 349 -8.24 -15.36 15.24
N ALA A 350 -8.34 -14.53 14.21
CA ALA A 350 -7.19 -14.06 13.44
C ALA A 350 -6.18 -13.30 14.33
N ALA A 351 -6.68 -12.42 15.21
CA ALA A 351 -5.85 -11.69 16.15
C ALA A 351 -5.15 -12.62 17.16
N HIS A 352 -5.87 -13.59 17.72
CA HIS A 352 -5.29 -14.58 18.63
C HIS A 352 -4.19 -15.39 17.95
N GLN A 353 -4.38 -15.82 16.70
CA GLN A 353 -3.37 -16.54 15.94
C GLN A 353 -2.13 -15.68 15.67
N ALA A 354 -2.33 -14.46 15.19
CA ALA A 354 -1.23 -13.54 14.89
C ALA A 354 -0.40 -13.22 16.14
N PHE A 355 -1.07 -12.86 17.24
CA PHE A 355 -0.39 -12.49 18.48
C PHE A 355 0.28 -13.69 19.15
N ALA A 356 -0.35 -14.86 19.16
CA ALA A 356 0.28 -16.08 19.67
C ALA A 356 1.52 -16.48 18.83
N THR A 357 1.52 -16.19 17.52
CA THR A 357 2.70 -16.43 16.68
C THR A 357 3.83 -15.47 17.02
N LEU A 358 3.53 -14.20 17.31
CA LEU A 358 4.53 -13.23 17.79
C LEU A 358 5.10 -13.63 19.16
N GLU A 359 4.27 -14.04 20.09
CA GLU A 359 4.68 -14.50 21.43
C GLU A 359 5.58 -15.74 21.37
N LYS A 360 5.33 -16.63 20.40
CA LYS A 360 6.09 -17.88 20.19
C LYS A 360 7.14 -17.78 19.09
N LEU A 361 7.56 -16.55 18.74
CA LEU A 361 8.51 -16.31 17.65
C LEU A 361 9.89 -16.92 17.91
N GLY A 362 10.27 -17.13 19.18
CA GLY A 362 11.62 -17.54 19.59
C GLY A 362 12.69 -16.47 19.44
N LYS A 363 12.28 -15.22 19.15
CA LYS A 363 13.13 -14.04 18.98
C LYS A 363 12.48 -12.85 19.67
N PRO A 364 13.24 -11.86 20.17
CA PRO A 364 12.66 -10.67 20.77
C PRO A 364 11.73 -9.93 19.79
N VAL A 365 10.53 -9.56 20.27
CA VAL A 365 9.59 -8.70 19.57
C VAL A 365 9.46 -7.41 20.35
N ILE A 366 9.79 -6.29 19.71
CA ILE A 366 9.84 -4.95 20.32
C ILE A 366 8.74 -4.10 19.70
N ALA A 367 7.81 -3.60 20.50
CA ALA A 367 6.86 -2.59 20.05
C ALA A 367 7.53 -1.21 20.06
N ALA A 368 7.63 -0.56 18.91
CA ALA A 368 8.05 0.84 18.77
C ALA A 368 6.81 1.71 18.58
N VAL A 369 6.26 2.19 19.69
CA VAL A 369 4.95 2.83 19.73
C VAL A 369 5.09 4.32 19.41
N ASN A 370 4.77 4.69 18.18
CA ASN A 370 4.94 6.05 17.64
C ASN A 370 3.71 6.98 17.81
N GLY A 371 2.65 6.50 18.47
CA GLY A 371 1.42 7.27 18.69
C GLY A 371 0.35 6.44 19.41
N PRO A 372 -0.95 6.67 19.18
CA PRO A 372 -2.01 5.93 19.83
C PRO A 372 -1.93 4.42 19.58
N ALA A 373 -1.95 3.64 20.65
CA ALA A 373 -2.02 2.18 20.73
C ALA A 373 -3.28 1.83 21.57
N LEU A 374 -4.43 1.74 20.94
CA LEU A 374 -5.73 1.62 21.61
C LEU A 374 -6.43 0.31 21.24
N GLY A 375 -7.18 -0.28 22.15
CA GLY A 375 -7.91 -1.52 21.92
C GLY A 375 -7.00 -2.62 21.38
N GLY A 376 -7.34 -3.18 20.21
CA GLY A 376 -6.52 -4.18 19.52
C GLY A 376 -5.05 -3.76 19.31
N GLY A 377 -4.79 -2.46 19.19
CA GLY A 377 -3.41 -1.95 19.11
C GLY A 377 -2.65 -2.07 20.44
N ASN A 378 -3.33 -1.85 21.56
CA ASN A 378 -2.75 -2.09 22.88
C ASN A 378 -2.59 -3.60 23.13
N GLU A 379 -3.50 -4.43 22.62
CA GLU A 379 -3.40 -5.88 22.67
C GLU A 379 -2.21 -6.42 21.86
N LEU A 380 -1.88 -5.77 20.71
CA LEU A 380 -0.65 -6.05 19.96
C LEU A 380 0.60 -5.65 20.74
N VAL A 381 0.60 -4.50 21.43
CA VAL A 381 1.70 -4.11 22.35
C VAL A 381 1.92 -5.16 23.42
N LEU A 382 0.86 -5.71 23.99
CA LEU A 382 0.92 -6.74 25.02
C LEU A 382 1.49 -8.07 24.53
N ALA A 383 1.42 -8.36 23.23
CA ALA A 383 2.03 -9.52 22.62
C ALA A 383 3.56 -9.33 22.34
N CYS A 384 4.09 -8.13 22.57
CA CYS A 384 5.52 -7.84 22.39
C CYS A 384 6.28 -7.99 23.71
N SER A 385 7.54 -8.41 23.63
CA SER A 385 8.41 -8.64 24.78
C SER A 385 9.01 -7.37 25.39
N TYR A 386 9.16 -6.32 24.58
CA TYR A 386 9.68 -5.01 25.01
C TYR A 386 8.92 -3.87 24.35
N VAL A 387 8.72 -2.77 25.04
CA VAL A 387 7.93 -1.64 24.56
C VAL A 387 8.75 -0.34 24.66
N VAL A 388 9.03 0.24 23.51
CA VAL A 388 9.60 1.59 23.37
C VAL A 388 8.48 2.52 22.92
N ALA A 389 8.18 3.54 23.69
CA ALA A 389 7.12 4.50 23.37
C ALA A 389 7.68 5.89 23.08
N GLN A 390 7.08 6.60 22.15
CA GLN A 390 7.23 8.05 22.08
C GLN A 390 6.46 8.73 23.21
N ALA A 391 6.92 9.91 23.64
CA ALA A 391 6.28 10.65 24.72
C ALA A 391 4.81 11.01 24.46
N ASN A 392 4.40 11.13 23.18
CA ASN A 392 3.02 11.40 22.77
C ASN A 392 2.17 10.13 22.62
N ALA A 393 2.72 8.95 22.87
CA ALA A 393 1.98 7.70 22.77
C ALA A 393 0.84 7.63 23.81
N ARG A 394 -0.23 6.95 23.42
CA ARG A 394 -1.41 6.70 24.27
C ARG A 394 -1.74 5.23 24.28
N PHE A 395 -2.07 4.69 25.43
CA PHE A 395 -2.39 3.28 25.64
C PHE A 395 -3.76 3.15 26.29
N GLY A 396 -4.50 2.10 25.99
CA GLY A 396 -5.80 1.88 26.63
C GLY A 396 -6.63 0.78 25.98
N GLN A 397 -7.71 0.40 26.70
CA GLN A 397 -8.72 -0.56 26.26
C GLN A 397 -10.09 0.14 26.26
N PRO A 398 -10.42 0.91 25.20
CA PRO A 398 -11.63 1.73 25.17
C PRO A 398 -12.89 0.98 24.75
N GLU A 399 -12.84 -0.33 24.51
CA GLU A 399 -13.90 -1.16 23.95
C GLU A 399 -15.20 -1.07 24.76
N ILE A 400 -15.11 -0.92 26.07
CA ILE A 400 -16.28 -0.78 26.96
C ILE A 400 -17.13 0.45 26.62
N ASN A 401 -16.54 1.49 26.03
CA ASN A 401 -17.26 2.69 25.58
C ASN A 401 -18.15 2.41 24.35
N LEU A 402 -17.89 1.31 23.65
CA LEU A 402 -18.67 0.79 22.52
C LEU A 402 -19.57 -0.39 22.96
N HIS A 403 -19.72 -0.64 24.27
CA HIS A 403 -20.41 -1.80 24.83
C HIS A 403 -19.79 -3.16 24.44
N LEU A 404 -18.52 -3.14 24.06
CA LEU A 404 -17.71 -4.32 23.74
C LEU A 404 -16.74 -4.63 24.88
N LEU A 405 -16.07 -5.77 24.77
CA LEU A 405 -14.95 -6.15 25.61
C LEU A 405 -13.69 -6.31 24.73
N PRO A 406 -12.47 -6.18 25.29
CA PRO A 406 -11.23 -6.44 24.54
C PRO A 406 -11.24 -7.86 23.98
N GLY A 407 -11.35 -7.98 22.65
CA GLY A 407 -11.58 -9.25 21.95
C GLY A 407 -10.30 -9.95 21.48
N TYR A 408 -9.17 -9.25 21.46
CA TYR A 408 -7.90 -9.78 20.93
C TYR A 408 -6.94 -10.26 22.04
N GLY A 409 -7.49 -10.51 23.24
CA GLY A 409 -6.79 -11.09 24.37
C GLY A 409 -6.38 -10.09 25.47
N GLY A 410 -6.85 -8.84 25.39
CA GLY A 410 -6.56 -7.81 26.38
C GLY A 410 -7.07 -8.11 27.78
N THR A 411 -8.20 -8.83 27.89
CA THR A 411 -8.73 -9.30 29.17
C THR A 411 -7.82 -10.32 29.86
N GLN A 412 -6.88 -10.91 29.11
CA GLN A 412 -5.94 -11.90 29.61
C GLN A 412 -4.53 -11.32 29.77
N ARG A 413 -3.99 -10.71 28.71
CA ARG A 413 -2.60 -10.23 28.66
C ARG A 413 -2.37 -9.02 29.57
N LEU A 414 -3.29 -8.05 29.60
CA LEU A 414 -3.10 -6.84 30.41
C LEU A 414 -3.07 -7.14 31.92
N PRO A 415 -4.03 -7.90 32.48
CA PRO A 415 -3.97 -8.25 33.91
C PRO A 415 -2.73 -9.07 34.27
N ARG A 416 -2.33 -10.03 33.45
CA ARG A 416 -1.15 -10.86 33.69
C ARG A 416 0.14 -10.04 33.67
N ARG A 417 0.30 -9.15 32.68
CA ARG A 417 1.46 -8.26 32.61
C ARG A 417 1.55 -7.33 33.80
N LEU A 418 0.45 -6.63 34.13
CA LEU A 418 0.47 -5.69 35.24
C LEU A 418 0.61 -6.40 36.60
N HIS A 419 0.00 -7.58 36.76
CA HIS A 419 0.20 -8.39 37.95
C HIS A 419 1.65 -8.85 38.11
N ALA A 420 2.28 -9.34 37.05
CA ALA A 420 3.69 -9.74 37.06
C ALA A 420 4.62 -8.58 37.43
N ARG A 421 4.27 -7.35 37.06
CA ARG A 421 5.08 -6.14 37.29
C ARG A 421 4.81 -5.42 38.60
N LYS A 422 3.58 -5.46 39.10
CA LYS A 422 3.08 -4.65 40.24
C LYS A 422 2.32 -5.46 41.29
N GLY A 423 2.24 -6.78 41.13
CA GLY A 423 1.45 -7.62 42.05
C GLY A 423 -0.06 -7.33 42.02
N PRO A 424 -0.76 -7.49 43.13
CA PRO A 424 -2.21 -7.28 43.21
C PRO A 424 -2.68 -5.88 42.83
N ASP A 425 -1.86 -4.84 43.04
CA ASP A 425 -2.17 -3.47 42.64
C ASP A 425 -2.21 -3.33 41.13
N GLY A 426 -1.31 -3.99 40.42
CA GLY A 426 -1.32 -4.05 38.97
C GLY A 426 -2.57 -4.71 38.40
N LEU A 427 -3.08 -5.75 39.06
CA LEU A 427 -4.33 -6.40 38.68
C LEU A 427 -5.52 -5.44 38.81
N GLY A 428 -5.59 -4.66 39.91
CA GLY A 428 -6.58 -3.62 40.08
C GLY A 428 -6.54 -2.54 39.02
N GLU A 429 -5.33 -2.12 38.59
CA GLU A 429 -5.15 -1.16 37.48
C GLU A 429 -5.64 -1.74 36.15
N ALA A 430 -5.34 -3.01 35.83
CA ALA A 430 -5.84 -3.65 34.64
C ALA A 430 -7.37 -3.62 34.56
N VAL A 431 -8.04 -3.96 35.65
CA VAL A 431 -9.51 -3.88 35.72
C VAL A 431 -10.00 -2.45 35.51
N ARG A 432 -9.35 -1.45 36.12
CA ARG A 432 -9.72 -0.03 35.95
C ARG A 432 -9.54 0.43 34.50
N LEU A 433 -8.49 0.02 33.81
CA LEU A 433 -8.25 0.36 32.39
C LEU A 433 -9.31 -0.28 31.49
N ILE A 434 -9.61 -1.56 31.67
CA ILE A 434 -10.58 -2.31 30.85
C ILE A 434 -12.00 -1.82 31.09
N VAL A 435 -12.45 -1.76 32.36
CA VAL A 435 -13.83 -1.41 32.70
C VAL A 435 -14.07 0.10 32.65
N GLY A 436 -13.07 0.90 32.94
CA GLY A 436 -13.12 2.37 32.81
C GLY A 436 -13.04 2.87 31.37
N GLY A 437 -12.37 2.15 30.48
CA GLY A 437 -12.23 2.50 29.07
C GLY A 437 -11.43 3.79 28.83
N ARG A 438 -10.58 4.18 29.79
CA ARG A 438 -9.72 5.36 29.66
C ARG A 438 -8.42 5.03 28.94
N SER A 439 -7.81 6.03 28.35
CA SER A 439 -6.43 5.96 27.87
C SER A 439 -5.47 6.61 28.85
N ILE A 440 -4.25 6.10 28.89
CA ILE A 440 -3.11 6.60 29.67
C ILE A 440 -2.01 7.10 28.75
N ASP A 441 -1.19 8.01 29.23
CA ASP A 441 0.00 8.47 28.49
C ASP A 441 1.19 7.52 28.69
N ALA A 442 2.30 7.83 27.99
CA ALA A 442 3.50 7.02 28.03
C ALA A 442 4.15 6.96 29.43
N GLU A 443 4.09 8.05 30.19
CA GLU A 443 4.67 8.12 31.54
C GLU A 443 3.87 7.27 32.52
N GLU A 444 2.53 7.36 32.50
CA GLU A 444 1.66 6.50 33.30
C GLU A 444 1.81 5.03 32.91
N ALA A 445 1.88 4.74 31.60
CA ALA A 445 2.09 3.38 31.08
C ALA A 445 3.45 2.81 31.53
N MET A 446 4.49 3.62 31.58
CA MET A 446 5.80 3.22 32.11
C MET A 446 5.75 3.01 33.61
N ALA A 447 5.09 3.88 34.36
CA ALA A 447 4.90 3.72 35.81
C ALA A 447 4.15 2.43 36.15
N LEU A 448 3.19 2.00 35.31
CA LEU A 448 2.47 0.73 35.47
C LEU A 448 3.28 -0.50 34.97
N GLY A 449 4.37 -0.28 34.25
CA GLY A 449 5.18 -1.36 33.68
C GLY A 449 4.65 -1.88 32.33
N LEU A 450 3.78 -1.16 31.66
CA LEU A 450 3.32 -1.47 30.31
C LEU A 450 4.38 -1.03 29.26
N VAL A 451 5.09 0.05 29.51
CA VAL A 451 6.18 0.60 28.70
C VAL A 451 7.51 0.37 29.41
N ASP A 452 8.54 -0.02 28.66
CA ASP A 452 9.90 -0.27 29.19
C ASP A 452 10.84 0.91 28.95
N ALA A 453 10.61 1.72 27.90
CA ALA A 453 11.40 2.91 27.61
C ALA A 453 10.58 4.01 26.91
N ILE A 454 10.87 5.27 27.24
CA ILE A 454 10.25 6.44 26.58
C ILE A 454 11.31 7.22 25.82
N VAL A 455 11.01 7.60 24.59
CA VAL A 455 11.84 8.43 23.73
C VAL A 455 11.32 9.87 23.71
N ALA A 456 12.18 10.79 24.09
CA ALA A 456 11.84 12.20 24.29
C ALA A 456 11.91 13.05 23.00
N SER A 457 11.80 12.47 21.81
CA SER A 457 11.85 13.21 20.53
C SER A 457 10.44 13.55 20.04
N PRO A 458 9.84 14.68 20.48
CA PRO A 458 8.53 15.07 20.00
C PRO A 458 8.63 15.45 18.51
N GLY A 459 7.86 14.78 17.65
CA GLY A 459 7.72 15.13 16.25
C GLY A 459 8.48 14.26 15.25
N ASP A 460 9.38 13.38 15.67
CA ASP A 460 9.99 12.38 14.79
C ASP A 460 9.33 11.01 15.00
N PRO A 461 8.46 10.57 14.08
CA PRO A 461 7.81 9.25 14.19
C PRO A 461 8.81 8.08 14.17
N ARG A 462 10.05 8.30 13.74
CA ARG A 462 11.10 7.28 13.67
C ARG A 462 11.86 7.09 14.97
N GLY A 463 11.82 8.03 15.91
CA GLY A 463 12.63 7.98 17.13
C GLY A 463 12.43 6.70 17.96
N ALA A 464 11.18 6.19 18.05
CA ALA A 464 10.91 4.91 18.72
C ALA A 464 11.50 3.73 17.95
N VAL A 465 11.42 3.73 16.62
CA VAL A 465 11.96 2.67 15.76
C VAL A 465 13.49 2.64 15.84
N GLU A 466 14.14 3.79 15.73
CA GLU A 466 15.61 3.90 15.81
C GLU A 466 16.12 3.42 17.17
N THR A 467 15.42 3.79 18.25
CA THR A 467 15.74 3.30 19.59
C THR A 467 15.54 1.80 19.71
N ALA A 468 14.43 1.26 19.19
CA ALA A 468 14.15 -0.18 19.20
C ALA A 468 15.20 -0.97 18.40
N VAL A 469 15.61 -0.48 17.22
CA VAL A 469 16.67 -1.09 16.41
C VAL A 469 18.04 -1.02 17.13
N ALA A 470 18.35 0.09 17.79
CA ALA A 470 19.59 0.22 18.57
C ALA A 470 19.63 -0.74 19.78
N LEU A 471 18.49 -0.92 20.46
CA LEU A 471 18.34 -1.88 21.54
C LEU A 471 18.49 -3.33 21.02
N ALA A 472 17.87 -3.65 19.88
CA ALA A 472 18.02 -4.95 19.24
C ALA A 472 19.47 -5.21 18.78
N ARG A 473 20.17 -4.19 18.29
CA ARG A 473 21.62 -4.28 18.00
C ARG A 473 22.44 -4.59 19.25
N SER A 474 22.11 -3.95 20.36
CA SER A 474 22.78 -4.22 21.66
C SER A 474 22.51 -5.65 22.14
N PHE A 475 21.29 -6.15 21.94
CA PHE A 475 20.92 -7.54 22.23
C PHE A 475 21.77 -8.54 21.42
N VAL A 476 21.94 -8.33 20.12
CA VAL A 476 22.79 -9.16 19.26
C VAL A 476 24.25 -9.17 19.75
N ALA A 477 24.71 -8.06 20.30
CA ALA A 477 26.02 -7.96 20.93
C ALA A 477 26.09 -8.54 22.37
N GLY A 478 25.04 -9.19 22.83
CA GLY A 478 24.95 -9.79 24.18
C GLY A 478 24.79 -8.74 25.30
N LYS A 479 24.24 -7.56 24.99
CA LYS A 479 24.13 -6.44 25.92
C LYS A 479 22.69 -5.86 25.93
N GLY A 480 22.37 -5.12 26.99
CA GLY A 480 21.13 -4.37 27.11
C GLY A 480 19.97 -5.17 27.71
N PRO A 481 18.80 -4.55 27.84
CA PRO A 481 17.68 -5.06 28.63
C PRO A 481 16.78 -6.07 27.90
N ILE A 482 16.99 -6.29 26.60
CA ILE A 482 16.06 -7.08 25.76
C ILE A 482 16.01 -8.55 26.20
N ALA A 483 17.16 -9.17 26.53
CA ALA A 483 17.20 -10.57 26.96
C ALA A 483 16.39 -10.83 28.24
N GLU A 484 16.53 -9.93 29.22
CA GLU A 484 15.76 -10.02 30.48
C GLU A 484 14.28 -9.77 30.26
N ALA A 485 13.94 -8.83 29.36
CA ALA A 485 12.55 -8.53 29.03
C ALA A 485 11.88 -9.70 28.28
N GLN A 486 12.61 -10.34 27.38
CA GLN A 486 12.14 -11.54 26.69
C GLN A 486 11.87 -12.68 27.69
N ALA A 487 12.83 -12.96 28.59
CA ALA A 487 12.65 -14.00 29.59
C ALA A 487 11.45 -13.73 30.52
N ARG A 488 11.23 -12.46 30.90
CA ARG A 488 10.03 -12.07 31.65
C ARG A 488 8.75 -12.29 30.84
N HIS A 489 8.75 -11.91 29.56
CA HIS A 489 7.59 -12.07 28.69
C HIS A 489 7.26 -13.55 28.48
N GLU A 490 8.26 -14.39 28.27
CA GLU A 490 8.09 -15.85 28.18
C GLU A 490 7.47 -16.43 29.46
N GLN A 491 7.85 -15.92 30.64
CA GLN A 491 7.20 -16.29 31.89
C GLN A 491 5.76 -15.78 31.97
N GLU A 492 5.48 -14.54 31.54
CA GLU A 492 4.12 -13.97 31.49
C GLU A 492 3.22 -14.81 30.58
N VAL A 493 3.70 -15.20 29.39
CA VAL A 493 2.99 -16.07 28.44
C VAL A 493 2.86 -17.50 28.96
N GLY A 494 3.93 -18.09 29.49
CA GLY A 494 3.93 -19.43 30.06
C GLY A 494 3.05 -19.56 31.30
N SER A 495 2.80 -18.45 32.02
CA SER A 495 1.87 -18.41 33.14
C SER A 495 0.40 -18.31 32.71
N ALA A 496 0.10 -18.33 31.40
CA ALA A 496 -1.29 -18.23 30.93
C ALA A 496 -2.18 -19.38 31.48
N GLU A 497 -1.59 -20.54 31.73
CA GLU A 497 -2.26 -21.68 32.36
C GLU A 497 -2.21 -21.64 33.90
N THR A 498 -1.50 -20.67 34.49
CA THR A 498 -1.41 -20.52 35.95
C THR A 498 -2.52 -19.61 36.43
N PRO A 499 -3.42 -20.09 37.31
CA PRO A 499 -4.50 -19.28 37.88
C PRO A 499 -3.97 -18.09 38.68
N ILE A 500 -4.53 -16.90 38.42
CA ILE A 500 -4.31 -15.70 39.21
C ILE A 500 -5.60 -15.40 39.99
N ALA A 501 -5.53 -15.41 41.29
CA ALA A 501 -6.72 -15.14 42.13
C ALA A 501 -7.17 -13.69 42.01
N LEU A 502 -8.32 -13.48 41.38
CA LEU A 502 -9.01 -12.21 41.38
C LEU A 502 -9.91 -12.13 42.62
N ALA A 503 -9.35 -11.60 43.71
CA ALA A 503 -10.10 -11.51 44.97
C ALA A 503 -11.38 -10.66 44.79
N PRO A 504 -12.58 -11.15 45.17
CA PRO A 504 -13.83 -10.38 45.05
C PRO A 504 -13.78 -9.01 45.73
N ALA A 505 -13.05 -8.92 46.85
CA ALA A 505 -12.84 -7.66 47.56
C ALA A 505 -12.11 -6.60 46.68
N ALA A 506 -11.19 -7.02 45.82
CA ALA A 506 -10.46 -6.11 44.90
C ALA A 506 -11.38 -5.49 43.84
N LEU A 507 -12.52 -6.12 43.53
CA LEU A 507 -13.51 -5.63 42.57
C LEU A 507 -14.60 -4.76 43.20
N SER A 508 -14.80 -4.86 44.51
CA SER A 508 -15.92 -4.22 45.20
C SER A 508 -15.53 -3.00 46.03
N THR A 509 -14.25 -2.80 46.31
CA THR A 509 -13.75 -1.73 47.20
C THR A 509 -12.74 -0.82 46.55
N GLY A 510 -12.52 0.35 47.16
CA GLY A 510 -11.50 1.31 46.71
C GLY A 510 -11.75 1.90 45.32
N ALA A 511 -10.68 2.30 44.66
CA ALA A 511 -10.72 2.94 43.34
C ALA A 511 -11.32 2.02 42.27
N THR A 512 -11.05 0.72 42.30
CA THR A 512 -11.56 -0.26 41.33
C THR A 512 -13.07 -0.43 41.45
N GLY A 513 -13.60 -0.62 42.68
CA GLY A 513 -15.02 -0.69 42.92
C GLY A 513 -15.78 0.58 42.50
N SER A 514 -15.18 1.76 42.72
CA SER A 514 -15.74 3.03 42.28
C SER A 514 -15.84 3.12 40.74
N VAL A 515 -14.81 2.73 39.98
CA VAL A 515 -14.81 2.72 38.50
C VAL A 515 -15.86 1.74 37.97
N ILE A 516 -15.99 0.55 38.57
CA ILE A 516 -17.01 -0.43 38.20
C ILE A 516 -18.41 0.11 38.40
N ALA A 517 -18.66 0.71 39.57
CA ALA A 517 -19.95 1.31 39.90
C ALA A 517 -20.32 2.46 38.95
N GLN A 518 -19.38 3.34 38.65
CA GLN A 518 -19.55 4.44 37.68
C GLN A 518 -19.84 3.91 36.27
N ALA A 519 -19.11 2.91 35.82
CA ALA A 519 -19.30 2.30 34.49
C ALA A 519 -20.69 1.64 34.37
N ARG A 520 -21.17 0.97 35.43
CA ARG A 520 -22.55 0.44 35.50
C ARG A 520 -23.59 1.54 35.46
N ALA A 521 -23.40 2.60 36.23
CA ALA A 521 -24.33 3.73 36.29
C ALA A 521 -24.42 4.51 34.97
N SER A 522 -23.40 4.46 34.10
CA SER A 522 -23.38 5.09 32.77
C SER A 522 -24.04 4.27 31.66
N GLY A 523 -24.84 3.26 31.99
CA GLY A 523 -25.59 2.42 31.04
C GLY A 523 -24.79 1.25 30.45
N ARG A 524 -23.54 1.05 30.87
CA ARG A 524 -22.65 -0.01 30.37
C ARG A 524 -22.69 -1.29 31.21
N GLY A 525 -23.70 -1.46 32.09
CA GLY A 525 -23.75 -2.52 33.08
C GLY A 525 -23.54 -3.93 32.52
N SER A 526 -24.24 -4.30 31.46
CA SER A 526 -24.10 -5.63 30.83
C SER A 526 -22.72 -5.88 30.22
N ALA A 527 -22.09 -4.86 29.64
CA ALA A 527 -20.73 -4.97 29.10
C ALA A 527 -19.69 -5.08 30.23
N VAL A 528 -19.88 -4.33 31.33
CA VAL A 528 -19.04 -4.42 32.52
C VAL A 528 -19.09 -5.83 33.10
N ASP A 529 -20.30 -6.40 33.23
CA ASP A 529 -20.46 -7.74 33.81
C ASP A 529 -19.82 -8.82 32.94
N ARG A 530 -19.93 -8.72 31.60
CA ARG A 530 -19.20 -9.60 30.67
C ARG A 530 -17.69 -9.44 30.77
N CYS A 531 -17.19 -8.20 30.89
CA CYS A 531 -15.76 -7.97 31.09
C CYS A 531 -15.24 -8.58 32.38
N LEU A 532 -15.98 -8.42 33.46
CA LEU A 532 -15.60 -9.02 34.75
C LEU A 532 -15.65 -10.54 34.74
N GLU A 533 -16.62 -11.13 34.06
CA GLU A 533 -16.69 -12.58 33.84
C GLU A 533 -15.53 -13.08 33.00
N ALA A 534 -15.22 -12.43 31.85
CA ALA A 534 -14.09 -12.76 31.02
C ALA A 534 -12.74 -12.68 31.75
N LEU A 535 -12.58 -11.64 32.59
CA LEU A 535 -11.41 -11.48 33.46
C LEU A 535 -11.32 -12.62 34.50
N LYS A 536 -12.44 -12.95 35.12
CA LYS A 536 -12.50 -14.02 36.11
C LYS A 536 -12.15 -15.38 35.49
N VAL A 537 -12.88 -15.78 34.44
CA VAL A 537 -12.66 -17.06 33.74
C VAL A 537 -11.23 -17.17 33.28
N GLY A 538 -10.72 -16.21 32.52
CA GLY A 538 -9.39 -16.27 31.96
C GLY A 538 -8.24 -16.18 32.97
N LEU A 539 -8.46 -15.61 34.15
CA LEU A 539 -7.47 -15.55 35.23
C LEU A 539 -7.52 -16.77 36.17
N THR A 540 -8.64 -17.46 36.25
CA THR A 540 -8.83 -18.58 37.20
C THR A 540 -8.87 -19.97 36.54
N GLU A 541 -9.29 -20.04 35.28
CA GLU A 541 -9.48 -21.30 34.55
C GLU A 541 -8.41 -21.55 33.45
N GLY A 542 -7.58 -20.56 33.11
CA GLY A 542 -6.51 -20.65 32.12
C GLY A 542 -6.92 -20.17 30.74
#